data_d27b8dd446dd5ed00c28118d4ce4be81
#
_entry.id   d27b8dd446dd5ed00c28118d4ce4be81
#
_cell.length_a   1.000
_cell.length_b   1.000
_cell.length_c   1.000
_cell.angle_alpha   90.00
_cell.angle_beta   90.00
_cell.angle_gamma   90.00
#
_symmetry.space_group_name_H-M   'P 1'
#
loop_
_entity.id
_entity.type
_entity.pdbx_description
1 polymer ?
#
loop_
_entity_poly.entity_id
_entity_poly.type
_entity_poly.pdbx_seq_one_letter_code
_entity_poly.pdbx_strand_id
1 'polypeptide(L)'
;VNNKYGTLFTPYEFFYAWRKVERTDKANDGIDSLHTMMKGLFRKDRLLSVLKDFVFFPDTSKSERKIVCRYPQFFATHRLYENILEHSHINLHGDGKGGTYFGATGCGKSLTMLFLTRMLMRSRHMASPTIVLITDRTDLDDQLSAQFVNAKQFIGDENVVNVETREELGKKLRGRKSGGVF
;
A
#
# COMPACT_ATOMS: atom_id res chain seq x y z
N VAL A 1 13.28 20.16 -16.00
CA VAL A 1 12.46 18.96 -16.11
C VAL A 1 11.53 18.88 -14.89
N ASN A 2 10.30 19.44 -15.04
CA ASN A 2 9.40 19.68 -13.91
C ASN A 2 8.27 18.66 -13.83
N ASN A 3 8.60 17.38 -13.99
CA ASN A 3 7.64 16.27 -13.97
C ASN A 3 7.80 15.33 -12.76
N LYS A 4 8.59 15.75 -11.79
CA LYS A 4 8.82 14.97 -10.57
C LYS A 4 8.04 15.54 -9.40
N TYR A 5 7.57 14.68 -8.53
CA TYR A 5 6.91 15.03 -7.28
C TYR A 5 7.55 14.30 -6.12
N GLY A 6 7.38 14.85 -4.96
CA GLY A 6 7.84 14.32 -3.68
C GLY A 6 7.04 14.97 -2.57
N THR A 7 7.46 14.75 -1.36
CA THR A 7 6.86 15.39 -0.17
C THR A 7 7.78 16.48 0.36
N LEU A 8 7.26 17.35 1.19
CA LEU A 8 8.05 18.29 1.96
C LEU A 8 9.13 17.51 2.75
N PHE A 9 10.36 18.00 2.77
CA PHE A 9 11.54 17.38 3.37
C PHE A 9 12.08 16.12 2.65
N THR A 10 11.51 15.72 1.50
CA THR A 10 12.11 14.67 0.68
C THR A 10 13.34 15.23 -0.07
N PRO A 11 14.54 14.66 0.03
CA PRO A 11 15.66 15.04 -0.81
C PRO A 11 15.32 14.89 -2.30
N TYR A 12 15.78 15.82 -3.14
CA TYR A 12 15.39 15.88 -4.56
C TYR A 12 15.71 14.60 -5.34
N GLU A 13 16.75 13.90 -4.96
CA GLU A 13 17.15 12.61 -5.54
C GLU A 13 16.05 11.51 -5.43
N PHE A 14 15.19 11.62 -4.41
CA PHE A 14 14.07 10.70 -4.20
C PHE A 14 12.76 11.16 -4.83
N PHE A 15 12.75 12.33 -5.46
CA PHE A 15 11.58 12.77 -6.23
C PHE A 15 11.34 11.83 -7.41
N TYR A 16 10.10 11.49 -7.65
CA TYR A 16 9.73 10.49 -8.64
C TYR A 16 8.77 11.07 -9.70
N ALA A 17 8.97 10.67 -10.96
CA ALA A 17 8.10 11.11 -12.04
C ALA A 17 6.83 10.26 -12.10
N TRP A 18 5.68 10.90 -12.33
CA TRP A 18 4.45 10.19 -12.67
C TRP A 18 4.39 9.99 -14.18
N ARG A 19 4.58 8.73 -14.65
CA ARG A 19 4.87 8.43 -16.06
C ARG A 19 3.73 7.82 -16.85
N LYS A 20 2.54 7.65 -16.24
CA LYS A 20 1.39 7.03 -16.91
C LYS A 20 0.11 7.81 -16.60
N VAL A 21 -0.77 7.92 -17.59
CA VAL A 21 -2.13 8.39 -17.37
C VAL A 21 -3.00 7.24 -16.95
N GLU A 22 -2.98 6.15 -17.71
CA GLU A 22 -3.72 4.93 -17.38
C GLU A 22 -2.77 3.75 -17.09
N ARG A 23 -3.29 2.73 -16.44
CA ARG A 23 -2.52 1.53 -16.05
C ARG A 23 -1.87 0.84 -17.23
N THR A 24 -2.57 0.76 -18.35
CA THR A 24 -2.14 0.08 -19.57
C THR A 24 -1.17 0.88 -20.43
N ASP A 25 -1.00 2.17 -20.15
CA ASP A 25 -0.11 3.02 -20.93
C ASP A 25 1.35 2.57 -20.81
N LYS A 26 2.15 2.86 -21.83
CA LYS A 26 3.59 2.84 -21.73
C LYS A 26 4.07 4.01 -20.86
N ALA A 27 5.15 3.78 -20.11
CA ALA A 27 5.75 4.85 -19.30
C ALA A 27 6.30 5.95 -20.23
N ASN A 28 5.93 7.20 -19.96
CA ASN A 28 6.37 8.35 -20.75
C ASN A 28 7.48 9.11 -20.00
N ASP A 29 8.65 9.18 -20.63
CA ASP A 29 9.83 9.90 -20.13
C ASP A 29 10.19 11.12 -20.98
N GLY A 30 9.43 11.39 -22.03
CA GLY A 30 9.67 12.44 -22.99
C GLY A 30 9.28 13.84 -22.52
N ILE A 31 9.26 14.78 -23.47
CA ILE A 31 8.91 16.19 -23.25
C ILE A 31 7.49 16.35 -22.68
N ASP A 32 6.59 15.45 -23.01
CA ASP A 32 5.19 15.43 -22.53
C ASP A 32 5.02 14.84 -21.14
N SER A 33 6.09 14.54 -20.43
CA SER A 33 6.04 13.89 -19.10
C SER A 33 5.34 14.76 -18.04
N LEU A 34 5.45 16.10 -18.13
CA LEU A 34 4.67 17.02 -17.29
C LEU A 34 3.18 16.89 -17.57
N HIS A 35 2.77 16.85 -18.86
CA HIS A 35 1.39 16.65 -19.26
C HIS A 35 0.82 15.31 -18.79
N THR A 36 1.65 14.26 -18.87
CA THR A 36 1.31 12.92 -18.32
C THR A 36 1.10 12.97 -16.82
N MET A 37 1.92 13.72 -16.09
CA MET A 37 1.73 13.91 -14.65
C MET A 37 0.44 14.68 -14.34
N MET A 38 0.16 15.75 -15.10
CA MET A 38 -1.07 16.54 -14.93
C MET A 38 -2.33 15.71 -15.20
N LYS A 39 -2.37 14.96 -16.29
CA LYS A 39 -3.49 14.06 -16.63
C LYS A 39 -3.53 12.80 -15.76
N GLY A 40 -2.40 12.35 -15.29
CA GLY A 40 -2.25 11.19 -14.44
C GLY A 40 -2.50 11.49 -12.96
N LEU A 41 -1.53 12.06 -12.27
CA LEU A 41 -1.59 12.29 -10.82
C LEU A 41 -2.65 13.34 -10.43
N PHE A 42 -2.72 14.45 -11.18
CA PHE A 42 -3.58 15.59 -10.83
C PHE A 42 -5.02 15.49 -11.37
N ARG A 43 -5.40 14.38 -12.01
CA ARG A 43 -6.81 14.11 -12.27
C ARG A 43 -7.55 14.04 -10.92
N LYS A 44 -8.66 14.76 -10.78
CA LYS A 44 -9.33 15.01 -9.50
C LYS A 44 -9.62 13.74 -8.69
N ASP A 45 -10.18 12.73 -9.33
CA ASP A 45 -10.50 11.44 -8.72
C ASP A 45 -9.24 10.70 -8.23
N ARG A 46 -8.17 10.72 -9.03
CA ARG A 46 -6.91 10.07 -8.70
C ARG A 46 -6.17 10.81 -7.59
N LEU A 47 -6.10 12.14 -7.69
CA LEU A 47 -5.48 12.96 -6.64
C LEU A 47 -6.18 12.74 -5.30
N LEU A 48 -7.51 12.72 -5.30
CA LEU A 48 -8.29 12.43 -4.09
C LEU A 48 -7.98 11.04 -3.54
N SER A 49 -7.90 10.02 -4.40
CA SER A 49 -7.49 8.66 -3.99
C SER A 49 -6.08 8.66 -3.40
N VAL A 50 -5.13 9.34 -4.04
CA VAL A 50 -3.75 9.43 -3.54
C VAL A 50 -3.70 10.09 -2.17
N LEU A 51 -4.36 11.23 -1.99
CA LEU A 51 -4.40 11.95 -0.71
C LEU A 51 -5.05 11.13 0.40
N LYS A 52 -6.07 10.35 0.06
CA LYS A 52 -6.86 9.56 1.02
C LYS A 52 -6.15 8.29 1.49
N ASP A 53 -5.55 7.53 0.55
CA ASP A 53 -5.11 6.18 0.81
C ASP A 53 -3.62 5.92 0.48
N PHE A 54 -2.88 6.91 -0.05
CA PHE A 54 -1.50 6.73 -0.52
C PHE A 54 -0.52 7.80 0.00
N VAL A 55 -0.96 8.58 0.98
CA VAL A 55 -0.10 9.54 1.70
C VAL A 55 -0.24 9.30 3.19
N PHE A 56 0.87 9.16 3.90
CA PHE A 56 0.84 9.01 5.34
C PHE A 56 2.08 9.61 6.04
N PHE A 57 1.94 9.81 7.33
CA PHE A 57 3.01 10.18 8.24
C PHE A 57 3.32 8.97 9.12
N PRO A 58 4.57 8.48 9.17
CA PRO A 58 4.94 7.44 10.11
C PRO A 58 4.76 7.90 11.57
N ASP A 59 4.12 7.07 12.39
CA ASP A 59 3.72 7.42 13.76
C ASP A 59 4.88 7.73 14.71
N THR A 60 6.07 7.17 14.45
CA THR A 60 7.26 7.31 15.33
C THR A 60 8.35 8.21 14.75
N SER A 61 8.11 8.90 13.66
CA SER A 61 9.14 9.76 13.10
C SER A 61 9.35 11.01 13.95
N LYS A 62 10.54 11.14 14.56
CA LYS A 62 11.00 12.38 15.19
C LYS A 62 11.15 13.54 14.19
N SER A 63 11.12 13.25 12.91
CA SER A 63 11.11 14.20 11.81
C SER A 63 9.76 14.09 11.08
N GLU A 64 9.17 15.20 10.71
CA GLU A 64 7.91 15.28 9.95
C GLU A 64 8.07 14.68 8.54
N ARG A 65 8.31 13.37 8.49
CA ARG A 65 8.39 12.64 7.22
C ARG A 65 6.99 12.38 6.71
N LYS A 66 6.75 12.77 5.47
CA LYS A 66 5.54 12.42 4.74
C LYS A 66 5.90 11.47 3.61
N ILE A 67 5.20 10.38 3.50
CA ILE A 67 5.40 9.39 2.44
C ILE A 67 4.24 9.51 1.45
N VAL A 68 4.56 9.57 0.15
CA VAL A 68 3.60 9.51 -0.94
C VAL A 68 3.96 8.36 -1.87
N CYS A 69 2.95 7.67 -2.41
CA CYS A 69 3.17 6.56 -3.33
C CYS A 69 3.85 7.02 -4.63
N ARG A 70 4.55 6.09 -5.28
CA ARG A 70 4.97 6.20 -6.68
C ARG A 70 3.87 5.65 -7.58
N TYR A 71 3.81 6.09 -8.86
CA TYR A 71 2.76 5.62 -9.78
C TYR A 71 2.69 4.08 -9.93
N PRO A 72 3.82 3.32 -9.93
CA PRO A 72 3.74 1.86 -9.99
C PRO A 72 3.06 1.27 -8.76
N GLN A 73 3.33 1.82 -7.57
CA GLN A 73 2.68 1.38 -6.32
C GLN A 73 1.18 1.67 -6.36
N PHE A 74 0.78 2.86 -6.83
CA PHE A 74 -0.63 3.22 -6.99
C PHE A 74 -1.38 2.21 -7.87
N PHE A 75 -0.88 1.98 -9.10
CA PHE A 75 -1.54 1.07 -10.04
C PHE A 75 -1.50 -0.39 -9.59
N ALA A 76 -0.37 -0.83 -8.98
CA ALA A 76 -0.26 -2.18 -8.44
C ALA A 76 -1.24 -2.42 -7.29
N THR A 77 -1.33 -1.48 -6.35
CA THR A 77 -2.26 -1.58 -5.20
C THR A 77 -3.71 -1.66 -5.67
N HIS A 78 -4.12 -0.79 -6.59
CA HIS A 78 -5.48 -0.83 -7.14
C HIS A 78 -5.77 -2.15 -7.85
N ARG A 79 -4.83 -2.65 -8.66
CA ARG A 79 -5.01 -3.94 -9.35
C ARG A 79 -5.12 -5.11 -8.38
N LEU A 80 -4.27 -5.13 -7.34
CA LEU A 80 -4.34 -6.16 -6.31
C LEU A 80 -5.65 -6.08 -5.53
N TYR A 81 -6.08 -4.88 -5.16
CA TYR A 81 -7.33 -4.66 -4.46
C TYR A 81 -8.53 -5.14 -5.29
N GLU A 82 -8.64 -4.74 -6.56
CA GLU A 82 -9.67 -5.19 -7.50
C GLU A 82 -9.69 -6.73 -7.58
N ASN A 83 -8.51 -7.34 -7.76
CA ASN A 83 -8.39 -8.79 -7.91
C ASN A 83 -8.78 -9.54 -6.62
N ILE A 84 -8.39 -9.02 -5.45
CA ILE A 84 -8.80 -9.60 -4.16
C ILE A 84 -10.32 -9.54 -4.00
N LEU A 85 -10.96 -8.42 -4.33
CA LEU A 85 -12.41 -8.31 -4.24
C LEU A 85 -13.13 -9.27 -5.21
N GLU A 86 -12.62 -9.36 -6.43
CA GLU A 86 -13.20 -10.26 -7.47
C GLU A 86 -13.12 -11.72 -7.05
N HIS A 87 -12.01 -12.15 -6.46
CA HIS A 87 -11.75 -13.54 -6.10
C HIS A 87 -12.06 -13.89 -4.63
N SER A 88 -12.51 -12.92 -3.82
CA SER A 88 -12.83 -13.17 -2.42
C SER A 88 -14.03 -14.11 -2.28
N HIS A 89 -14.02 -14.96 -1.23
CA HIS A 89 -15.15 -15.82 -0.89
C HIS A 89 -16.42 -15.06 -0.43
N ILE A 90 -16.34 -13.75 -0.28
CA ILE A 90 -17.51 -12.89 -0.08
C ILE A 90 -18.38 -12.89 -1.35
N ASN A 91 -17.77 -13.08 -2.51
CA ASN A 91 -18.48 -13.30 -3.76
C ASN A 91 -18.81 -14.79 -3.92
N LEU A 92 -20.03 -15.11 -4.32
CA LEU A 92 -20.50 -16.49 -4.54
C LEU A 92 -19.63 -17.31 -5.50
N HIS A 93 -18.86 -16.64 -6.36
CA HIS A 93 -17.99 -17.25 -7.38
C HIS A 93 -16.49 -17.03 -7.09
N GLY A 94 -16.12 -16.45 -5.96
CA GLY A 94 -14.75 -16.21 -5.59
C GLY A 94 -13.99 -17.51 -5.28
N ASP A 95 -12.82 -17.70 -5.87
CA ASP A 95 -11.95 -18.88 -5.66
C ASP A 95 -10.91 -18.68 -4.54
N GLY A 96 -10.93 -17.54 -3.85
CA GLY A 96 -10.02 -17.19 -2.76
C GLY A 96 -8.60 -16.81 -3.22
N LYS A 97 -8.31 -16.74 -4.52
CA LYS A 97 -6.97 -16.48 -5.04
C LYS A 97 -6.75 -15.00 -5.32
N GLY A 98 -6.06 -14.32 -4.43
CA GLY A 98 -5.81 -12.88 -4.52
C GLY A 98 -4.80 -12.45 -5.60
N GLY A 99 -3.97 -13.35 -6.11
CA GLY A 99 -2.97 -13.07 -7.15
C GLY A 99 -1.54 -12.85 -6.63
N THR A 100 -0.62 -12.60 -7.56
CA THR A 100 0.80 -12.38 -7.29
C THR A 100 1.24 -11.00 -7.79
N TYR A 101 2.01 -10.29 -6.96
CA TYR A 101 2.68 -9.07 -7.35
C TYR A 101 4.19 -9.28 -7.44
N PHE A 102 4.74 -9.08 -8.62
CA PHE A 102 6.18 -9.11 -8.87
C PHE A 102 6.71 -7.69 -9.04
N GLY A 103 7.80 -7.38 -8.37
CA GLY A 103 8.49 -6.10 -8.47
C GLY A 103 9.99 -6.22 -8.20
N ALA A 104 10.80 -5.42 -8.90
CA ALA A 104 12.24 -5.39 -8.70
C ALA A 104 12.61 -5.03 -7.26
N THR A 105 13.81 -5.40 -6.83
CA THR A 105 14.36 -5.00 -5.53
C THR A 105 14.43 -3.47 -5.45
N GLY A 106 14.04 -2.90 -4.31
CA GLY A 106 14.02 -1.45 -4.10
C GLY A 106 12.84 -0.70 -4.73
N CYS A 107 11.90 -1.36 -5.43
CA CYS A 107 10.72 -0.69 -6.00
C CYS A 107 9.67 -0.28 -4.97
N GLY A 108 9.87 -0.60 -3.69
CA GLY A 108 8.96 -0.25 -2.59
C GLY A 108 7.79 -1.23 -2.42
N LYS A 109 8.02 -2.53 -2.57
CA LYS A 109 7.00 -3.58 -2.36
C LYS A 109 6.33 -3.50 -0.99
N SER A 110 7.10 -3.24 0.07
CA SER A 110 6.57 -3.12 1.43
C SER A 110 5.57 -1.96 1.56
N LEU A 111 5.84 -0.82 0.89
CA LEU A 111 4.88 0.29 0.82
C LEU A 111 3.63 -0.09 0.02
N THR A 112 3.78 -0.86 -1.07
CA THR A 112 2.62 -1.38 -1.82
C THR A 112 1.74 -2.26 -0.94
N MET A 113 2.35 -3.14 -0.14
CA MET A 113 1.63 -3.97 0.85
C MET A 113 0.90 -3.11 1.88
N LEU A 114 1.56 -2.07 2.40
CA LEU A 114 0.96 -1.15 3.37
C LEU A 114 -0.25 -0.39 2.78
N PHE A 115 -0.14 0.13 1.56
CA PHE A 115 -1.25 0.80 0.88
C PHE A 115 -2.40 -0.17 0.60
N LEU A 116 -2.10 -1.40 0.20
CA LEU A 116 -3.11 -2.44 0.01
C LEU A 116 -3.83 -2.77 1.33
N THR A 117 -3.08 -2.95 2.41
CA THR A 117 -3.64 -3.17 3.76
C THR A 117 -4.58 -2.03 4.14
N ARG A 118 -4.17 -0.78 3.94
CA ARG A 118 -5.02 0.39 4.17
C ARG A 118 -6.34 0.31 3.41
N MET A 119 -6.28 0.00 2.10
CA MET A 119 -7.47 -0.10 1.26
C MET A 119 -8.39 -1.24 1.70
N LEU A 120 -7.83 -2.41 2.04
CA LEU A 120 -8.59 -3.56 2.51
C LEU A 120 -9.26 -3.29 3.86
N MET A 121 -8.54 -2.72 4.82
CA MET A 121 -9.08 -2.39 6.16
C MET A 121 -10.21 -1.37 6.09
N ARG A 122 -10.19 -0.46 5.12
CA ARG A 122 -11.25 0.54 4.90
C ARG A 122 -12.35 0.10 3.94
N SER A 123 -12.21 -1.07 3.36
CA SER A 123 -13.17 -1.58 2.38
C SER A 123 -14.48 -1.97 3.05
N ARG A 124 -15.57 -1.37 2.63
CA ARG A 124 -16.91 -1.76 3.07
C ARG A 124 -17.26 -3.18 2.63
N HIS A 125 -16.68 -3.64 1.52
CA HIS A 125 -16.91 -5.00 1.00
C HIS A 125 -16.23 -6.07 1.84
N MET A 126 -15.10 -5.74 2.48
CA MET A 126 -14.33 -6.71 3.28
C MET A 126 -14.80 -6.81 4.73
N ALA A 127 -15.67 -5.90 5.18
CA ALA A 127 -16.29 -5.94 6.51
C ALA A 127 -15.28 -6.20 7.67
N SER A 128 -14.19 -5.42 7.71
CA SER A 128 -13.14 -5.54 8.76
C SER A 128 -12.29 -6.82 8.66
N PRO A 129 -11.51 -6.99 7.59
CA PRO A 129 -10.74 -8.20 7.34
C PRO A 129 -9.61 -8.37 8.36
N THR A 130 -9.24 -9.62 8.63
CA THR A 130 -7.99 -9.95 9.31
C THR A 130 -6.90 -10.16 8.26
N ILE A 131 -5.78 -9.47 8.39
CA ILE A 131 -4.63 -9.56 7.48
C ILE A 131 -3.46 -10.20 8.22
N VAL A 132 -2.90 -11.24 7.64
CA VAL A 132 -1.71 -11.93 8.14
C VAL A 132 -0.59 -11.74 7.13
N LEU A 133 0.53 -11.17 7.58
CA LEU A 133 1.73 -10.96 6.79
C LEU A 133 2.73 -12.07 7.14
N ILE A 134 3.19 -12.80 6.15
CA ILE A 134 4.14 -13.89 6.33
C ILE A 134 5.40 -13.58 5.53
N THR A 135 6.55 -13.64 6.20
CA THR A 135 7.87 -13.50 5.59
C THR A 135 8.69 -14.77 5.83
N ASP A 136 9.63 -15.05 4.95
CA ASP A 136 10.53 -16.20 5.04
C ASP A 136 11.92 -15.84 5.60
N ARG A 137 12.14 -14.54 5.89
CA ARG A 137 13.44 -14.01 6.35
C ARG A 137 13.26 -13.08 7.53
N THR A 138 14.04 -13.30 8.57
CA THR A 138 13.99 -12.53 9.83
C THR A 138 14.30 -11.03 9.63
N ASP A 139 15.31 -10.70 8.82
CA ASP A 139 15.68 -9.31 8.53
C ASP A 139 14.56 -8.54 7.77
N LEU A 140 13.80 -9.24 6.91
CA LEU A 140 12.63 -8.68 6.24
C LEU A 140 11.44 -8.56 7.19
N ASP A 141 11.30 -9.49 8.12
CA ASP A 141 10.25 -9.49 9.12
C ASP A 141 10.38 -8.27 10.04
N ASP A 142 11.55 -8.05 10.61
CA ASP A 142 11.84 -6.89 11.46
C ASP A 142 11.54 -5.57 10.73
N GLN A 143 11.99 -5.44 9.50
CA GLN A 143 11.77 -4.24 8.68
C GLN A 143 10.29 -4.03 8.35
N LEU A 144 9.59 -5.08 7.96
CA LEU A 144 8.17 -5.03 7.60
C LEU A 144 7.33 -4.73 8.84
N SER A 145 7.56 -5.45 9.93
CA SER A 145 6.88 -5.25 11.22
C SER A 145 7.04 -3.82 11.72
N ALA A 146 8.27 -3.28 11.74
CA ALA A 146 8.51 -1.91 12.13
C ALA A 146 7.75 -0.91 11.24
N GLN A 147 7.70 -1.15 9.93
CA GLN A 147 6.97 -0.29 9.00
C GLN A 147 5.46 -0.29 9.27
N PHE A 148 4.87 -1.46 9.52
CA PHE A 148 3.44 -1.59 9.80
C PHE A 148 3.06 -1.05 11.17
N VAL A 149 3.87 -1.31 12.19
CA VAL A 149 3.69 -0.74 13.54
C VAL A 149 3.73 0.79 13.50
N ASN A 150 4.64 1.37 12.71
CA ASN A 150 4.75 2.83 12.55
C ASN A 150 3.67 3.44 11.63
N ALA A 151 2.73 2.65 11.15
CA ALA A 151 1.66 3.09 10.27
C ALA A 151 0.26 2.71 10.81
N LYS A 152 0.13 2.43 12.13
CA LYS A 152 -1.14 2.05 12.75
C LYS A 152 -2.26 3.05 12.49
N GLN A 153 -2.00 4.34 12.72
CA GLN A 153 -2.98 5.41 12.47
C GLN A 153 -3.38 5.47 11.00
N PHE A 154 -2.41 5.31 10.09
CA PHE A 154 -2.68 5.28 8.67
C PHE A 154 -3.53 4.08 8.27
N ILE A 155 -3.20 2.88 8.75
CA ILE A 155 -3.99 1.66 8.50
C ILE A 155 -5.40 1.84 9.07
N GLY A 156 -5.53 2.53 10.19
CA GLY A 156 -6.79 2.73 10.91
C GLY A 156 -7.15 1.54 11.80
N ASP A 157 -6.13 0.81 12.26
CA ASP A 157 -6.30 -0.29 13.22
C ASP A 157 -5.15 -0.28 14.24
N GLU A 158 -5.51 -0.18 15.52
CA GLU A 158 -4.58 -0.25 16.64
C GLU A 158 -4.02 -1.68 16.83
N ASN A 159 -4.69 -2.69 16.28
CA ASN A 159 -4.31 -4.09 16.42
C ASN A 159 -3.30 -4.54 15.35
N VAL A 160 -2.31 -3.72 15.07
CA VAL A 160 -1.13 -4.12 14.29
C VAL A 160 -0.12 -4.72 15.25
N VAL A 161 0.09 -6.01 15.19
CA VAL A 161 0.88 -6.76 16.15
C VAL A 161 1.90 -7.65 15.44
N ASN A 162 3.15 -7.60 15.87
CA ASN A 162 4.15 -8.58 15.47
C ASN A 162 3.94 -9.88 16.28
N VAL A 163 4.05 -11.02 15.62
CA VAL A 163 3.83 -12.35 16.18
C VAL A 163 5.00 -13.25 15.80
N GLU A 164 5.71 -13.76 16.79
CA GLU A 164 6.93 -14.53 16.57
C GLU A 164 6.68 -16.03 16.37
N THR A 165 5.57 -16.55 16.87
CA THR A 165 5.29 -17.99 16.84
C THR A 165 3.89 -18.32 16.32
N ARG A 166 3.75 -19.52 15.73
CA ARG A 166 2.44 -20.05 15.30
C ARG A 166 1.44 -20.16 16.44
N GLU A 167 1.91 -20.51 17.63
CA GLU A 167 1.07 -20.66 18.82
C GLU A 167 0.52 -19.31 19.27
N GLU A 168 1.35 -18.28 19.25
CA GLU A 168 0.94 -16.92 19.56
C GLU A 168 -0.07 -16.40 18.53
N LEU A 169 0.19 -16.60 17.24
CA LEU A 169 -0.76 -16.26 16.18
C LEU A 169 -2.09 -16.96 16.41
N GLY A 170 -2.06 -18.27 16.69
CA GLY A 170 -3.26 -19.04 16.97
C GLY A 170 -4.04 -18.52 18.18
N LYS A 171 -3.35 -18.11 19.27
CA LYS A 171 -3.99 -17.49 20.44
C LYS A 171 -4.63 -16.14 20.10
N LYS A 172 -3.93 -15.31 19.31
CA LYS A 172 -4.43 -13.98 18.94
C LYS A 172 -5.60 -14.03 17.94
N LEU A 173 -5.66 -15.05 17.10
CA LEU A 173 -6.76 -15.25 16.15
C LEU A 173 -7.99 -15.89 16.80
N ARG A 174 -7.82 -16.72 17.85
CA ARG A 174 -8.93 -17.37 18.55
C ARG A 174 -9.80 -16.35 19.28
N GLY A 175 -11.11 -16.41 19.05
CA GLY A 175 -12.09 -15.54 19.70
C GLY A 175 -12.14 -14.11 19.18
N ARG A 176 -11.42 -13.81 18.11
CA ARG A 176 -11.43 -12.49 17.49
C ARG A 176 -12.71 -12.25 16.71
N LYS A 177 -13.39 -11.11 16.98
CA LYS A 177 -14.67 -10.76 16.34
C LYS A 177 -14.50 -9.78 15.17
N SER A 178 -13.35 -9.15 15.00
CA SER A 178 -13.10 -8.12 14.00
C SER A 178 -11.61 -8.00 13.69
N GLY A 179 -11.31 -7.51 12.54
CA GLY A 179 -10.04 -7.23 11.89
C GLY A 179 -8.74 -7.22 12.68
N GLY A 180 -7.67 -6.83 12.05
CA GLY A 180 -6.34 -6.69 12.59
C GLY A 180 -5.26 -7.08 11.61
N VAL A 181 -4.02 -6.69 11.90
CA VAL A 181 -2.84 -7.00 11.09
C VAL A 181 -1.81 -7.73 11.95
N PHE A 182 -1.34 -8.90 11.49
CA PHE A 182 -0.40 -9.79 12.18
C PHE A 182 0.75 -10.14 11.27
#